data_119bc15c042264363d3bd5fe2a2cc0a1
#
_entry.id   119bc15c042264363d3bd5fe2a2cc0a1
#
_cell.length_a   1.000
_cell.length_b   1.000
_cell.length_c   1.000
_cell.angle_alpha   90.00
_cell.angle_beta   90.00
_cell.angle_gamma   90.00
#
_symmetry.space_group_name_H-M   'P 1'
#
loop_
_entity.id
_entity.type
_entity.pdbx_description
1 polymer ?
#
loop_
_entity_poly.entity_id
_entity_poly.type
_entity_poly.pdbx_seq_one_letter_code
_entity_poly.pdbx_strand_id
1 'polypeptide(L)'
;DAARKMAQKYIDQYDMDVQLDKKISQISVGEAQRVEIIKILARGAEIIILDEPTAVLTPQEARRLFEILNNLKADGKSVVFISHKLNEVMEISDRISCMRQGAYTGTVNKTETSPTELTKMMIGREVFLNIEKKTAKQGDTVLEVKDVWTSGENEISKIRGISFDVKAAARKLKKAKEGETITIP
;
A
#
# COMPACT_ATOMS: atom_id res chain seq x y z
N ASP A 1 35.26 1.30 6.30
CA ASP A 1 34.60 1.39 5.04
C ASP A 1 33.59 2.55 5.03
N ALA A 2 33.87 3.57 4.21
CA ALA A 2 33.13 4.85 4.23
C ALA A 2 31.65 4.68 3.86
N ALA A 3 31.33 3.83 2.87
CA ALA A 3 29.95 3.61 2.42
C ALA A 3 29.09 2.95 3.51
N ARG A 4 29.67 1.98 4.24
CA ARG A 4 28.98 1.33 5.35
C ARG A 4 28.69 2.30 6.50
N LYS A 5 29.67 3.16 6.86
CA LYS A 5 29.47 4.19 7.88
C LYS A 5 28.38 5.18 7.49
N MET A 6 28.33 5.58 6.22
CA MET A 6 27.31 6.47 5.70
C MET A 6 25.92 5.83 5.75
N ALA A 7 25.79 4.59 5.30
CA ALA A 7 24.53 3.85 5.37
C ALA A 7 24.06 3.70 6.83
N GLN A 8 24.95 3.30 7.74
CA GLN A 8 24.63 3.15 9.15
C GLN A 8 24.14 4.47 9.77
N LYS A 9 24.78 5.61 9.43
CA LYS A 9 24.30 6.92 9.88
C LYS A 9 22.84 7.17 9.54
N TYR A 10 22.40 6.87 8.32
CA TYR A 10 21.00 7.08 7.91
C TYR A 10 20.04 6.04 8.52
N ILE A 11 20.51 4.80 8.71
CA ILE A 11 19.75 3.76 9.43
C ILE A 11 19.44 4.24 10.84
N ASP A 12 20.44 4.72 11.56
CA ASP A 12 20.29 5.18 12.94
C ASP A 12 19.47 6.48 13.03
N GLN A 13 19.70 7.41 12.10
CA GLN A 13 19.01 8.72 12.08
C GLN A 13 17.50 8.60 11.85
N TYR A 14 17.06 7.66 10.99
CA TYR A 14 15.66 7.54 10.56
C TYR A 14 15.00 6.26 11.06
N ASP A 15 15.64 5.53 11.98
CA ASP A 15 15.15 4.25 12.54
C ASP A 15 14.77 3.23 11.44
N MET A 16 15.66 3.10 10.45
CA MET A 16 15.45 2.18 9.34
C MET A 16 15.96 0.80 9.70
N ASP A 17 15.05 -0.17 9.88
CA ASP A 17 15.39 -1.58 10.10
C ASP A 17 15.97 -2.20 8.82
N VAL A 18 17.31 -2.07 8.62
CA VAL A 18 18.06 -2.62 7.49
C VAL A 18 19.34 -3.28 7.99
N GLN A 19 19.57 -4.53 7.59
CA GLN A 19 20.77 -5.27 7.95
C GLN A 19 21.81 -5.19 6.82
N LEU A 20 22.89 -4.43 7.05
CA LEU A 20 23.92 -4.16 6.04
C LEU A 20 24.74 -5.38 5.60
N ASP A 21 24.65 -6.50 6.30
CA ASP A 21 25.39 -7.74 5.99
C ASP A 21 24.60 -8.70 5.11
N LYS A 22 23.32 -8.48 4.94
CA LYS A 22 22.48 -9.30 4.06
C LYS A 22 22.70 -8.97 2.57
N LYS A 23 22.62 -9.99 1.74
CA LYS A 23 22.55 -9.80 0.28
C LYS A 23 21.17 -9.30 -0.10
N ILE A 24 21.06 -8.47 -1.15
CA ILE A 24 19.78 -7.94 -1.65
C ILE A 24 18.78 -9.06 -1.97
N SER A 25 19.23 -10.21 -2.43
CA SER A 25 18.37 -11.39 -2.68
C SER A 25 17.79 -12.04 -1.41
N GLN A 26 18.21 -11.62 -0.22
CA GLN A 26 17.82 -12.21 1.07
C GLN A 26 16.97 -11.24 1.91
N ILE A 27 16.72 -10.05 1.42
CA ILE A 27 15.93 -9.04 2.13
C ILE A 27 14.49 -9.00 1.61
N SER A 28 13.55 -8.55 2.45
CA SER A 28 12.16 -8.34 2.06
C SER A 28 12.02 -7.15 1.11
N VAL A 29 10.86 -7.05 0.43
CA VAL A 29 10.56 -5.90 -0.43
C VAL A 29 10.58 -4.60 0.36
N GLY A 30 10.07 -4.61 1.61
CA GLY A 30 10.09 -3.44 2.49
C GLY A 30 11.52 -3.04 2.91
N GLU A 31 12.42 -4.01 3.16
CA GLU A 31 13.84 -3.73 3.40
C GLU A 31 14.51 -3.16 2.14
N ALA A 32 14.25 -3.74 0.96
CA ALA A 32 14.80 -3.25 -0.31
C ALA A 32 14.38 -1.80 -0.58
N GLN A 33 13.15 -1.42 -0.29
CA GLN A 33 12.69 -0.06 -0.41
C GLN A 33 13.41 0.90 0.54
N ARG A 34 13.64 0.51 1.80
CA ARG A 34 14.45 1.31 2.74
C ARG A 34 15.88 1.49 2.26
N VAL A 35 16.48 0.47 1.65
CA VAL A 35 17.80 0.56 1.03
C VAL A 35 17.81 1.60 -0.09
N GLU A 36 16.78 1.65 -0.95
CA GLU A 36 16.67 2.69 -2.00
C GLU A 36 16.59 4.10 -1.38
N ILE A 37 15.83 4.28 -0.30
CA ILE A 37 15.77 5.57 0.42
C ILE A 37 17.16 5.94 0.97
N ILE A 38 17.86 5.01 1.61
CA ILE A 38 19.23 5.25 2.10
C ILE A 38 20.16 5.70 0.96
N LYS A 39 20.07 5.05 -0.21
CA LYS A 39 20.90 5.38 -1.38
C LYS A 39 20.68 6.82 -1.87
N ILE A 40 19.43 7.28 -1.94
CA ILE A 40 19.14 8.65 -2.37
C ILE A 40 19.53 9.69 -1.32
N LEU A 41 19.37 9.38 -0.02
CA LEU A 41 19.84 10.23 1.08
C LEU A 41 21.36 10.34 1.08
N ALA A 42 22.07 9.25 0.85
CA ALA A 42 23.54 9.24 0.75
C ALA A 42 24.08 10.09 -0.40
N ARG A 43 23.24 10.37 -1.41
CA ARG A 43 23.54 11.30 -2.53
C ARG A 43 23.17 12.75 -2.22
N GLY A 44 22.67 13.04 -1.01
CA GLY A 44 22.30 14.40 -0.60
C GLY A 44 20.96 14.88 -1.15
N ALA A 45 20.04 13.98 -1.45
CA ALA A 45 18.72 14.38 -1.96
C ALA A 45 17.96 15.23 -0.93
N GLU A 46 17.42 16.34 -1.39
CA GLU A 46 16.52 17.24 -0.64
C GLU A 46 15.06 17.01 -0.99
N ILE A 47 14.80 16.47 -2.19
CA ILE A 47 13.47 16.14 -2.69
C ILE A 47 13.44 14.64 -3.00
N ILE A 48 12.47 13.94 -2.42
CA ILE A 48 12.28 12.50 -2.55
C ILE A 48 10.94 12.26 -3.23
N ILE A 49 10.95 11.53 -4.35
CA ILE A 49 9.72 11.20 -5.09
C ILE A 49 9.50 9.69 -4.97
N LEU A 50 8.34 9.30 -4.46
CA LEU A 50 7.93 7.90 -4.27
C LEU A 50 6.66 7.64 -5.07
N ASP A 51 6.73 6.71 -6.01
CA ASP A 51 5.61 6.30 -6.84
C ASP A 51 5.06 4.96 -6.35
N GLU A 52 3.79 4.95 -5.90
CA GLU A 52 3.08 3.78 -5.34
C GLU A 52 3.91 2.96 -4.32
N PRO A 53 4.57 3.60 -3.34
CA PRO A 53 5.59 2.92 -2.54
C PRO A 53 5.03 1.85 -1.59
N THR A 54 3.72 1.80 -1.40
CA THR A 54 3.04 0.85 -0.51
C THR A 54 2.33 -0.28 -1.26
N ALA A 55 2.45 -0.35 -2.60
CA ALA A 55 1.68 -1.29 -3.42
C ALA A 55 1.91 -2.77 -3.04
N VAL A 56 3.13 -3.10 -2.62
CA VAL A 56 3.56 -4.48 -2.29
C VAL A 56 3.94 -4.66 -0.81
N LEU A 57 3.70 -3.64 0.01
CA LEU A 57 4.02 -3.68 1.44
C LEU A 57 2.85 -4.25 2.26
N THR A 58 3.21 -4.93 3.34
CA THR A 58 2.25 -5.25 4.39
C THR A 58 1.79 -3.97 5.12
N PRO A 59 0.63 -3.98 5.80
CA PRO A 59 0.20 -2.81 6.59
C PRO A 59 1.20 -2.36 7.65
N GLN A 60 1.97 -3.29 8.21
CA GLN A 60 3.02 -3.00 9.18
C GLN A 60 4.20 -2.28 8.53
N GLU A 61 4.65 -2.75 7.36
CA GLU A 61 5.73 -2.13 6.59
C GLU A 61 5.33 -0.74 6.08
N ALA A 62 4.08 -0.56 5.65
CA ALA A 62 3.56 0.74 5.23
C ALA A 62 3.60 1.77 6.37
N ARG A 63 3.18 1.38 7.59
CA ARG A 63 3.29 2.26 8.77
C ARG A 63 4.73 2.65 9.07
N ARG A 64 5.66 1.71 9.05
CA ARG A 64 7.09 2.02 9.22
C ARG A 64 7.63 2.96 8.16
N LEU A 65 7.20 2.80 6.90
CA LEU A 65 7.55 3.74 5.85
C LEU A 65 7.04 5.15 6.17
N PHE A 66 5.79 5.30 6.64
CA PHE A 66 5.23 6.61 7.00
C PHE A 66 5.97 7.27 8.16
N GLU A 67 6.41 6.50 9.15
CA GLU A 67 7.27 7.00 10.25
C GLU A 67 8.59 7.56 9.68
N ILE A 68 9.25 6.83 8.79
CA ILE A 68 10.47 7.28 8.11
C ILE A 68 10.21 8.57 7.32
N LEU A 69 9.12 8.64 6.54
CA LEU A 69 8.78 9.83 5.75
C LEU A 69 8.47 11.04 6.63
N ASN A 70 7.82 10.86 7.77
CA ASN A 70 7.58 11.92 8.74
C ASN A 70 8.89 12.42 9.37
N ASN A 71 9.82 11.54 9.68
CA ASN A 71 11.15 11.92 10.19
C ASN A 71 11.94 12.70 9.12
N LEU A 72 11.87 12.29 7.85
CA LEU A 72 12.47 13.02 6.73
C LEU A 72 11.88 14.42 6.56
N LYS A 73 10.56 14.56 6.69
CA LYS A 73 9.87 15.87 6.68
C LYS A 73 10.32 16.74 7.85
N ALA A 74 10.45 16.17 9.05
CA ALA A 74 10.92 16.89 10.24
C ALA A 74 12.35 17.42 10.07
N ASP A 75 13.20 16.70 9.32
CA ASP A 75 14.55 17.11 8.93
C ASP A 75 14.58 18.10 7.74
N GLY A 76 13.42 18.62 7.33
CA GLY A 76 13.30 19.62 6.27
C GLY A 76 13.33 19.07 4.84
N LYS A 77 13.30 17.76 4.64
CA LYS A 77 13.22 17.16 3.31
C LYS A 77 11.82 17.33 2.73
N SER A 78 11.74 17.47 1.41
CA SER A 78 10.47 17.48 0.68
C SER A 78 10.16 16.09 0.14
N VAL A 79 8.95 15.60 0.39
CA VAL A 79 8.50 14.29 -0.09
C VAL A 79 7.32 14.46 -1.03
N VAL A 80 7.43 13.92 -2.24
CA VAL A 80 6.33 13.75 -3.19
C VAL A 80 5.91 12.29 -3.13
N PHE A 81 4.72 12.05 -2.59
CA PHE A 81 4.15 10.72 -2.41
C PHE A 81 3.00 10.51 -3.40
N ILE A 82 3.17 9.61 -4.36
CA ILE A 82 2.16 9.30 -5.38
C ILE A 82 1.44 8.02 -4.98
N SER A 83 0.13 8.08 -4.82
CA SER A 83 -0.71 6.92 -4.51
C SER A 83 -2.16 7.17 -4.93
N HIS A 84 -2.88 6.08 -5.22
CA HIS A 84 -4.33 6.08 -5.41
C HIS A 84 -5.09 5.65 -4.14
N LYS A 85 -4.39 5.27 -3.07
CA LYS A 85 -4.97 4.84 -1.80
C LYS A 85 -5.25 6.05 -0.92
N LEU A 86 -6.48 6.54 -0.93
CA LEU A 86 -6.87 7.78 -0.24
C LEU A 86 -6.54 7.81 1.25
N ASN A 87 -6.66 6.67 1.95
CA ASN A 87 -6.31 6.60 3.37
C ASN A 87 -4.83 6.91 3.62
N GLU A 88 -3.93 6.39 2.77
CA GLU A 88 -2.49 6.65 2.86
C GLU A 88 -2.18 8.12 2.54
N VAL A 89 -2.80 8.65 1.49
CA VAL A 89 -2.66 10.07 1.13
C VAL A 89 -3.13 10.97 2.27
N MET A 90 -4.28 10.68 2.87
CA MET A 90 -4.80 11.42 4.02
C MET A 90 -3.93 11.27 5.28
N GLU A 91 -3.18 10.18 5.42
CA GLU A 91 -2.31 9.97 6.57
C GLU A 91 -1.03 10.81 6.47
N ILE A 92 -0.32 10.73 5.32
CA ILE A 92 1.05 11.22 5.20
C ILE A 92 1.17 12.66 4.65
N SER A 93 0.21 13.13 3.85
CA SER A 93 0.35 14.38 3.10
C SER A 93 -0.01 15.61 3.93
N ASP A 94 0.59 16.73 3.60
CA ASP A 94 0.19 18.08 4.06
C ASP A 94 -0.68 18.77 3.02
N ARG A 95 -0.31 18.62 1.73
CA ARG A 95 -1.05 19.09 0.56
C ARG A 95 -1.25 17.96 -0.41
N ILE A 96 -2.39 17.93 -1.08
CA ILE A 96 -2.79 16.87 -1.99
C ILE A 96 -3.12 17.48 -3.34
N SER A 97 -2.38 17.04 -4.37
CA SER A 97 -2.64 17.43 -5.75
C SER A 97 -3.28 16.25 -6.48
N CYS A 98 -4.38 16.50 -7.18
CA CYS A 98 -5.06 15.47 -7.96
C CYS A 98 -4.77 15.63 -9.45
N MET A 99 -4.58 14.48 -10.11
CA MET A 99 -4.48 14.36 -11.56
C MET A 99 -5.56 13.40 -12.08
N ARG A 100 -6.13 13.73 -13.23
CA ARG A 100 -7.13 12.90 -13.91
C ARG A 100 -6.91 12.91 -15.40
N GLN A 101 -6.75 11.73 -16.03
CA GLN A 101 -6.53 11.60 -17.47
C GLN A 101 -5.37 12.46 -17.98
N GLY A 102 -4.28 12.54 -17.24
CA GLY A 102 -3.11 13.34 -17.56
C GLY A 102 -3.24 14.85 -17.31
N ALA A 103 -4.41 15.32 -16.84
CA ALA A 103 -4.63 16.72 -16.51
C ALA A 103 -4.59 16.97 -14.99
N TYR A 104 -3.99 18.08 -14.59
CA TYR A 104 -4.04 18.57 -13.21
C TYR A 104 -5.44 19.11 -12.91
N THR A 105 -6.06 18.62 -11.81
CA THR A 105 -7.42 19.00 -11.42
C THR A 105 -7.48 19.95 -10.22
N GLY A 106 -6.38 20.11 -9.49
CA GLY A 106 -6.29 21.04 -8.38
C GLY A 106 -5.41 20.53 -7.24
N THR A 107 -5.08 21.43 -6.32
CA THR A 107 -4.39 21.15 -5.06
C THR A 107 -5.21 21.64 -3.88
N VAL A 108 -5.29 20.84 -2.82
CA VAL A 108 -5.99 21.16 -1.57
C VAL A 108 -5.10 20.87 -0.37
N ASN A 109 -5.30 21.57 0.72
CA ASN A 109 -4.68 21.23 2.00
C ASN A 109 -5.40 20.03 2.61
N LYS A 110 -4.65 19.15 3.26
CA LYS A 110 -5.22 17.97 3.96
C LYS A 110 -6.34 18.34 4.92
N THR A 111 -6.17 19.44 5.65
CA THR A 111 -7.12 19.91 6.67
C THR A 111 -8.42 20.48 6.10
N GLU A 112 -8.46 20.76 4.80
CA GLU A 112 -9.57 21.40 4.10
C GLU A 112 -10.31 20.47 3.15
N THR A 113 -9.98 19.18 3.18
CA THR A 113 -10.54 18.18 2.26
C THR A 113 -10.96 16.89 2.97
N SER A 114 -11.63 16.03 2.23
CA SER A 114 -12.07 14.72 2.68
C SER A 114 -11.80 13.65 1.62
N PRO A 115 -11.78 12.36 1.98
CA PRO A 115 -11.67 11.27 1.01
C PRO A 115 -12.75 11.33 -0.08
N THR A 116 -13.95 11.78 0.25
CA THR A 116 -15.05 11.94 -0.71
C THR A 116 -14.76 13.05 -1.73
N GLU A 117 -14.25 14.19 -1.29
CA GLU A 117 -13.86 15.29 -2.18
C GLU A 117 -12.69 14.92 -3.08
N LEU A 118 -11.68 14.26 -2.52
CA LEU A 118 -10.55 13.75 -3.31
C LEU A 118 -11.03 12.75 -4.38
N THR A 119 -11.94 11.85 -4.03
CA THR A 119 -12.55 10.93 -4.99
C THR A 119 -13.25 11.68 -6.11
N LYS A 120 -14.00 12.74 -5.79
CA LYS A 120 -14.65 13.59 -6.78
C LYS A 120 -13.64 14.28 -7.71
N MET A 121 -12.54 14.80 -7.16
CA MET A 121 -11.48 15.41 -7.96
C MET A 121 -10.81 14.38 -8.90
N MET A 122 -10.57 13.15 -8.44
CA MET A 122 -9.92 12.09 -9.21
C MET A 122 -10.83 11.51 -10.30
N ILE A 123 -12.12 11.28 -10.01
CA ILE A 123 -13.06 10.60 -10.90
C ILE A 123 -13.91 11.59 -11.70
N GLY A 124 -14.14 12.79 -11.16
CA GLY A 124 -14.94 13.86 -11.79
C GLY A 124 -16.45 13.73 -11.61
N ARG A 125 -16.90 12.81 -10.79
CA ARG A 125 -18.31 12.62 -10.42
C ARG A 125 -18.40 12.22 -8.95
N GLU A 126 -19.55 12.42 -8.33
CA GLU A 126 -19.81 11.91 -6.99
C GLU A 126 -19.83 10.38 -7.01
N VAL A 127 -19.06 9.77 -6.13
CA VAL A 127 -19.04 8.33 -5.92
C VAL A 127 -19.39 8.08 -4.46
N PHE A 128 -20.44 7.33 -4.22
CA PHE A 128 -20.77 6.88 -2.87
C PHE A 128 -19.78 5.79 -2.47
N LEU A 129 -18.81 6.14 -1.61
CA LEU A 129 -17.80 5.19 -1.08
C LEU A 129 -18.42 4.16 -0.12
N ASN A 130 -19.59 4.45 0.42
CA ASN A 130 -20.32 3.54 1.29
C ASN A 130 -21.40 2.78 0.52
N ILE A 131 -21.07 1.58 0.10
CA ILE A 131 -22.10 0.60 -0.28
C ILE A 131 -22.58 -0.04 1.02
N GLU A 132 -23.79 0.28 1.45
CA GLU A 132 -24.44 -0.46 2.53
C GLU A 132 -24.58 -1.92 2.09
N LYS A 133 -23.69 -2.77 2.55
CA LYS A 133 -23.81 -4.21 2.36
C LYS A 133 -24.96 -4.69 3.23
N LYS A 134 -26.09 -4.97 2.63
CA LYS A 134 -27.16 -5.73 3.31
C LYS A 134 -26.56 -7.05 3.79
N THR A 135 -26.80 -7.39 5.05
CA THR A 135 -26.36 -8.66 5.64
C THR A 135 -26.86 -9.80 4.78
N ALA A 136 -25.96 -10.43 4.03
CA ALA A 136 -26.31 -11.60 3.25
C ALA A 136 -26.44 -12.82 4.19
N LYS A 137 -27.49 -13.60 4.07
CA LYS A 137 -27.56 -14.91 4.74
C LYS A 137 -26.41 -15.75 4.19
N GLN A 138 -25.61 -16.32 5.09
CA GLN A 138 -24.59 -17.28 4.70
C GLN A 138 -25.25 -18.54 4.13
N GLY A 139 -24.83 -18.94 2.95
CA GLY A 139 -25.20 -20.21 2.33
C GLY A 139 -24.26 -21.34 2.73
N ASP A 140 -24.34 -22.45 1.99
CA ASP A 140 -23.49 -23.63 2.20
C ASP A 140 -22.01 -23.33 1.89
N THR A 141 -21.11 -24.10 2.48
CA THR A 141 -19.67 -24.04 2.16
C THR A 141 -19.45 -24.48 0.72
N VAL A 142 -18.85 -23.60 -0.09
CA VAL A 142 -18.55 -23.85 -1.52
C VAL A 142 -17.07 -24.14 -1.77
N LEU A 143 -16.22 -23.77 -0.82
CA LEU A 143 -14.80 -24.10 -0.83
C LEU A 143 -14.35 -24.31 0.60
N GLU A 144 -13.71 -25.44 0.84
CA GLU A 144 -13.05 -25.76 2.10
C GLU A 144 -11.56 -25.95 1.82
N VAL A 145 -10.74 -25.16 2.49
CA VAL A 145 -9.28 -25.23 2.40
C VAL A 145 -8.77 -25.72 3.73
N LYS A 146 -8.02 -26.84 3.72
CA LYS A 146 -7.50 -27.48 4.93
C LYS A 146 -5.99 -27.60 4.85
N ASP A 147 -5.33 -27.16 5.91
CA ASP A 147 -3.91 -27.42 6.19
C ASP A 147 -2.99 -27.16 4.99
N VAL A 148 -3.13 -25.99 4.34
CA VAL A 148 -2.31 -25.63 3.18
C VAL A 148 -0.95 -25.15 3.64
N TRP A 149 0.08 -25.76 3.07
CA TRP A 149 1.47 -25.44 3.29
C TRP A 149 2.13 -25.04 1.97
N THR A 150 3.02 -24.05 1.99
CA THR A 150 3.86 -23.73 0.83
C THR A 150 5.32 -23.65 1.25
N SER A 151 6.22 -24.15 0.41
CA SER A 151 7.65 -23.92 0.50
C SER A 151 8.03 -22.89 -0.57
N GLY A 152 8.40 -21.67 -0.17
CA GLY A 152 9.00 -20.69 -1.07
C GLY A 152 10.46 -21.08 -1.38
N GLU A 153 10.95 -20.76 -2.57
CA GLU A 153 12.36 -21.01 -2.95
C GLU A 153 13.38 -20.32 -2.03
N ASN A 154 12.96 -19.28 -1.29
CA ASN A 154 13.81 -18.46 -0.40
C ASN A 154 13.33 -18.40 1.05
N GLU A 155 12.76 -19.42 1.63
CA GLU A 155 12.34 -19.51 3.05
C GLU A 155 11.49 -18.33 3.62
N ILE A 156 11.31 -17.22 2.90
CA ILE A 156 10.71 -15.96 3.37
C ILE A 156 9.19 -15.97 3.32
N SER A 157 8.58 -16.77 2.44
CA SER A 157 7.10 -16.87 2.29
C SER A 157 6.64 -18.30 2.50
N LYS A 158 6.49 -18.70 3.72
CA LYS A 158 5.89 -20.02 4.02
C LYS A 158 4.47 -19.80 4.56
N ILE A 159 3.48 -20.24 3.81
CA ILE A 159 2.16 -20.49 4.36
C ILE A 159 2.26 -21.78 5.17
N ARG A 160 1.85 -21.77 6.42
CA ARG A 160 1.97 -22.91 7.32
C ARG A 160 0.62 -23.24 7.92
N GLY A 161 0.00 -24.34 7.47
CA GLY A 161 -1.21 -24.89 8.06
C GLY A 161 -2.42 -23.95 7.97
N ILE A 162 -2.62 -23.21 6.89
CA ILE A 162 -3.79 -22.34 6.72
C ILE A 162 -5.01 -23.17 6.38
N SER A 163 -6.07 -22.98 7.17
CA SER A 163 -7.39 -23.56 6.95
C SER A 163 -8.45 -22.47 6.97
N PHE A 164 -9.38 -22.49 6.02
CA PHE A 164 -10.54 -21.58 5.95
C PHE A 164 -11.65 -22.12 5.07
N ASP A 165 -12.86 -21.61 5.29
CA ASP A 165 -14.03 -21.93 4.49
C ASP A 165 -14.52 -20.71 3.72
N VAL A 166 -14.99 -20.91 2.49
CA VAL A 166 -15.75 -19.93 1.73
C VAL A 166 -17.19 -20.39 1.63
N LYS A 167 -18.11 -19.54 2.07
CA LYS A 167 -19.54 -19.83 2.01
C LYS A 167 -20.18 -19.11 0.84
N ALA A 168 -21.15 -19.77 0.18
CA ALA A 168 -21.95 -19.15 -0.85
C ALA A 168 -22.64 -17.90 -0.28
N ALA A 169 -22.59 -16.78 -1.00
CA ALA A 169 -23.52 -15.70 -0.74
C ALA A 169 -24.91 -16.15 -1.16
N ALA A 170 -25.87 -16.17 -0.24
CA ALA A 170 -27.27 -16.45 -0.57
C ALA A 170 -27.85 -15.26 -1.38
N ARG A 171 -27.35 -15.04 -2.59
CA ARG A 171 -28.06 -14.28 -3.61
C ARG A 171 -29.12 -15.24 -4.19
N LYS A 172 -30.36 -14.79 -4.26
CA LYS A 172 -31.31 -15.36 -5.21
C LYS A 172 -30.72 -15.11 -6.61
N LEU A 173 -29.90 -16.04 -7.09
CA LEU A 173 -29.57 -16.10 -8.49
C LEU A 173 -30.89 -16.28 -9.22
N LYS A 174 -31.42 -15.24 -9.87
CA LYS A 174 -32.35 -15.45 -10.97
C LYS A 174 -31.62 -16.43 -11.88
N LYS A 175 -32.24 -17.55 -12.16
CA LYS A 175 -31.71 -18.55 -13.11
C LYS A 175 -31.26 -17.78 -14.34
N ALA A 176 -29.95 -17.69 -14.54
CA ALA A 176 -29.40 -17.18 -15.79
C ALA A 176 -29.86 -18.16 -16.86
N LYS A 177 -30.49 -17.66 -17.91
CA LYS A 177 -30.76 -18.47 -19.10
C LYS A 177 -29.40 -18.83 -19.71
N GLU A 178 -29.29 -20.06 -20.24
CA GLU A 178 -28.08 -20.48 -20.95
C GLU A 178 -27.67 -19.41 -21.98
N GLY A 179 -26.46 -18.89 -21.87
CA GLY A 179 -25.90 -17.88 -22.75
C GLY A 179 -25.72 -16.45 -22.15
N GLU A 180 -26.17 -16.16 -20.94
CA GLU A 180 -25.91 -14.86 -20.29
C GLU A 180 -24.58 -14.88 -19.54
N THR A 181 -23.68 -13.98 -19.94
CA THR A 181 -22.42 -13.72 -19.20
C THR A 181 -22.72 -12.93 -17.94
N ILE A 182 -22.48 -13.52 -16.76
CA ILE A 182 -22.62 -12.83 -15.49
C ILE A 182 -21.30 -12.12 -15.19
N THR A 183 -21.28 -10.80 -15.28
CA THR A 183 -20.16 -9.99 -14.78
C THR A 183 -20.35 -9.81 -13.27
N ILE A 184 -19.40 -10.33 -12.49
CA ILE A 184 -19.34 -10.10 -11.05
C ILE A 184 -18.61 -8.77 -10.84
N PRO A 185 -19.20 -7.77 -10.17
CA PRO A 185 -18.56 -6.51 -9.90
C PRO A 185 -17.44 -6.64 -8.85
#